data_87a6f4f820b0f142437ac54da921dd96
#
_entry.id   87a6f4f820b0f142437ac54da921dd96
#
_cell.length_a   1.000
_cell.length_b   1.000
_cell.length_c   1.000
_cell.angle_alpha   90.00
_cell.angle_beta   90.00
_cell.angle_gamma   90.00
#
_symmetry.space_group_name_H-M   'P 1'
#
loop_
_entity.id
_entity.type
_entity.pdbx_description
1 polymer ?
#
loop_
_entity_poly.entity_id
_entity_poly.type
_entity_poly.pdbx_seq_one_letter_code
_entity_poly.pdbx_strand_id
1 'polypeptide(L)'
;MPVQIKYEPNETCVLRISGILKRSEFGAEERALARHIDTGLKPCLLVILENFEGWERGADWNDLDFYISHGRRISRIAIVAEPRWEALALAFAGAGVRHTPVKFFPPNELEQARSWLAE
;
A
#
# COMPACT_ATOMS: atom_id res chain seq x y z
N MET A 1 14.27 -9.05 -2.67
CA MET A 1 12.92 -8.91 -3.21
C MET A 1 12.53 -7.44 -3.14
N PRO A 2 12.11 -6.83 -4.26
CA PRO A 2 11.73 -5.40 -4.23
C PRO A 2 10.43 -5.13 -3.48
N VAL A 3 9.60 -6.14 -3.23
CA VAL A 3 8.37 -5.99 -2.45
C VAL A 3 8.45 -6.88 -1.23
N GLN A 4 8.29 -6.29 -0.04
CA GLN A 4 8.29 -7.02 1.22
C GLN A 4 7.10 -6.58 2.05
N ILE A 5 6.40 -7.54 2.65
CA ILE A 5 5.28 -7.25 3.54
C ILE A 5 5.59 -7.79 4.93
N LYS A 6 5.28 -7.00 5.95
CA LYS A 6 5.46 -7.38 7.34
C LYS A 6 4.18 -7.10 8.11
N TYR A 7 3.69 -8.09 8.85
CA TYR A 7 2.50 -7.96 9.68
C TYR A 7 2.92 -7.61 11.11
N GLU A 8 2.44 -6.49 11.61
CA GLU A 8 2.73 -6.04 12.97
C GLU A 8 1.60 -6.40 13.92
N PRO A 9 1.89 -6.56 15.25
CA PRO A 9 0.88 -7.01 16.21
C PRO A 9 -0.35 -6.09 16.35
N ASN A 10 -0.23 -4.82 15.98
CA ASN A 10 -1.33 -3.85 16.09
C ASN A 10 -2.20 -3.78 14.83
N GLU A 11 -2.24 -4.85 14.05
CA GLU A 11 -2.98 -4.93 12.79
C GLU A 11 -2.48 -3.95 11.73
N THR A 12 -1.22 -3.56 11.78
CA THR A 12 -0.60 -2.75 10.74
C THR A 12 0.20 -3.66 9.81
N CYS A 13 -0.08 -3.57 8.52
CA CYS A 13 0.71 -4.26 7.50
C CYS A 13 1.66 -3.25 6.87
N VAL A 14 2.96 -3.51 6.96
CA VAL A 14 3.98 -2.64 6.38
C VAL A 14 4.42 -3.24 5.05
N LEU A 15 4.23 -2.48 3.98
CA LEU A 15 4.60 -2.89 2.63
C LEU A 15 5.76 -2.00 2.16
N ARG A 16 6.96 -2.59 2.04
CA ARG A 16 8.14 -1.88 1.56
C ARG A 16 8.39 -2.23 0.11
N ILE A 17 8.53 -1.21 -0.73
CA ILE A 17 8.74 -1.37 -2.16
C ILE A 17 9.98 -0.59 -2.57
N SER A 18 10.90 -1.25 -3.28
CA SER A 18 12.11 -0.61 -3.79
C SER A 18 12.29 -0.98 -5.27
N GLY A 19 13.04 -0.15 -6.01
CA GLY A 19 13.27 -0.38 -7.43
C GLY A 19 11.99 -0.26 -8.25
N ILE A 20 11.89 -1.04 -9.31
CA ILE A 20 10.71 -1.06 -10.17
C ILE A 20 9.72 -2.08 -9.62
N LEU A 21 8.49 -1.63 -9.36
CA LEU A 21 7.43 -2.53 -8.88
C LEU A 21 6.89 -3.35 -10.04
N LYS A 22 7.05 -4.66 -9.95
CA LYS A 22 6.55 -5.59 -10.97
C LYS A 22 5.14 -6.04 -10.61
N ARG A 23 4.27 -6.14 -11.62
CA ARG A 23 2.88 -6.53 -11.40
C ARG A 23 2.75 -7.91 -10.77
N SER A 24 3.59 -8.87 -11.20
CA SER A 24 3.56 -10.22 -10.64
C SER A 24 3.94 -10.25 -9.17
N GLU A 25 4.94 -9.46 -8.76
CA GLU A 25 5.37 -9.39 -7.37
C GLU A 25 4.31 -8.70 -6.51
N PHE A 26 3.71 -7.63 -7.01
CA PHE A 26 2.64 -6.94 -6.30
C PHE A 26 1.42 -7.84 -6.15
N GLY A 27 1.06 -8.57 -7.20
CA GLY A 27 -0.06 -9.51 -7.14
C GLY A 27 0.13 -10.60 -6.10
N ALA A 28 1.36 -11.10 -5.94
CA ALA A 28 1.65 -12.09 -4.90
C ALA A 28 1.40 -11.53 -3.50
N GLU A 29 1.80 -10.27 -3.26
CA GLU A 29 1.58 -9.62 -1.97
C GLU A 29 0.10 -9.28 -1.75
N GLU A 30 -0.63 -8.91 -2.81
CA GLU A 30 -2.09 -8.73 -2.72
C GLU A 30 -2.78 -10.01 -2.28
N ARG A 31 -2.38 -11.15 -2.83
CA ARG A 31 -2.96 -12.44 -2.45
C ARG A 31 -2.64 -12.80 -0.99
N ALA A 32 -1.41 -12.51 -0.55
CA ALA A 32 -1.03 -12.72 0.85
C ALA A 32 -1.86 -11.84 1.78
N LEU A 33 -2.05 -10.57 1.42
CA LEU A 33 -2.85 -9.64 2.21
C LEU A 33 -4.32 -10.08 2.22
N ALA A 34 -4.84 -10.56 1.10
CA ALA A 34 -6.22 -11.04 1.03
C ALA A 34 -6.45 -12.20 2.01
N ARG A 35 -5.51 -13.14 2.08
CA ARG A 35 -5.61 -14.26 3.04
C ARG A 35 -5.60 -13.75 4.48
N HIS A 36 -4.80 -12.73 4.76
CA HIS A 36 -4.73 -12.12 6.09
C HIS A 36 -6.07 -11.46 6.45
N ILE A 37 -6.64 -10.72 5.51
CA ILE A 37 -7.94 -10.04 5.69
C ILE A 37 -9.05 -11.07 5.88
N ASP A 38 -8.99 -12.18 5.16
CA ASP A 38 -10.02 -13.22 5.22
C ASP A 38 -10.13 -13.88 6.59
N THR A 39 -9.16 -13.67 7.49
CA THR A 39 -9.27 -14.13 8.87
C THR A 39 -10.14 -13.21 9.73
N GLY A 40 -10.73 -12.18 9.16
CA GLY A 40 -11.62 -11.26 9.86
C GLY A 40 -10.97 -9.96 10.31
N LEU A 41 -9.72 -9.73 9.92
CA LEU A 41 -8.97 -8.55 10.33
C LEU A 41 -9.26 -7.36 9.41
N LYS A 42 -9.13 -6.15 9.96
CA LYS A 42 -9.23 -4.90 9.21
C LYS A 42 -7.92 -4.13 9.38
N PRO A 43 -6.88 -4.51 8.63
CA PRO A 43 -5.56 -3.90 8.85
C PRO A 43 -5.48 -2.46 8.35
N CYS A 44 -4.55 -1.71 8.94
CA CYS A 44 -4.04 -0.49 8.35
C CYS A 44 -2.86 -0.85 7.47
N LEU A 45 -2.67 -0.11 6.38
CA LEU A 45 -1.59 -0.38 5.44
C LEU A 45 -0.61 0.79 5.43
N LEU A 46 0.65 0.49 5.73
CA LEU A 46 1.74 1.46 5.64
C LEU A 46 2.61 1.08 4.45
N VAL A 47 2.55 1.88 3.39
CA VAL A 47 3.32 1.64 2.17
C VAL A 47 4.53 2.55 2.18
N ILE A 48 5.73 1.97 2.15
CA ILE A 48 6.98 2.72 2.16
C ILE A 48 7.70 2.47 0.83
N LEU A 49 7.88 3.54 0.06
CA LEU A 49 8.59 3.49 -1.21
C LEU A 49 10.02 4.00 -0.97
N GLU A 50 10.98 3.07 -0.90
CA GLU A 50 12.40 3.38 -0.67
C GLU A 50 13.17 3.13 -1.96
N ASN A 51 13.93 4.13 -2.43
CA ASN A 51 14.69 4.01 -3.69
C ASN A 51 13.79 3.51 -4.83
N PHE A 52 12.57 4.04 -4.86
CA PHE A 52 11.55 3.59 -5.80
C PHE A 52 11.83 4.15 -7.20
N GLU A 53 11.67 3.31 -8.22
CA GLU A 53 11.97 3.68 -9.59
C GLU A 53 10.74 3.65 -10.51
N GLY A 54 9.57 3.37 -9.96
CA GLY A 54 8.32 3.41 -10.71
C GLY A 54 7.67 2.05 -10.86
N TRP A 55 6.67 2.01 -11.73
CA TRP A 55 5.87 0.81 -12.00
C TRP A 55 6.34 0.16 -13.29
N GLU A 56 6.25 -1.17 -13.35
CA GLU A 56 6.59 -1.94 -14.55
C GLU A 56 5.75 -1.47 -15.74
N ARG A 57 6.41 -1.21 -16.86
CA ARG A 57 5.73 -0.78 -18.09
C ARG A 57 5.11 -1.99 -18.79
N GLY A 58 3.94 -1.78 -19.41
CA GLY A 58 3.27 -2.83 -20.17
C GLY A 58 2.49 -3.82 -19.32
N ALA A 59 2.52 -3.68 -18.00
CA ALA A 59 1.75 -4.52 -17.10
C ALA A 59 0.33 -3.96 -16.93
N ASP A 60 -0.60 -4.83 -16.58
CA ASP A 60 -1.99 -4.43 -16.34
C ASP A 60 -2.14 -3.97 -14.88
N TRP A 61 -2.10 -2.65 -14.68
CA TRP A 61 -2.30 -2.05 -13.36
C TRP A 61 -3.76 -1.69 -13.11
N ASN A 62 -4.67 -2.03 -14.03
CA ASN A 62 -6.09 -1.76 -13.91
C ASN A 62 -6.88 -2.93 -13.33
N ASP A 63 -6.19 -3.99 -12.89
CA ASP A 63 -6.84 -5.13 -12.26
C ASP A 63 -7.41 -4.70 -10.91
N LEU A 64 -8.73 -4.73 -10.78
CA LEU A 64 -9.44 -4.27 -9.61
C LEU A 64 -9.96 -5.41 -8.71
N ASP A 65 -9.60 -6.65 -9.00
CA ASP A 65 -10.12 -7.81 -8.26
C ASP A 65 -9.88 -7.72 -6.77
N PHE A 66 -8.65 -7.41 -6.35
CA PHE A 66 -8.35 -7.25 -4.93
C PHE A 66 -9.14 -6.09 -4.33
N TYR A 67 -9.20 -4.96 -5.03
CA TYR A 67 -9.90 -3.78 -4.56
C TYR A 67 -11.40 -4.07 -4.32
N ILE A 68 -12.02 -4.77 -5.28
CA ILE A 68 -13.44 -5.09 -5.19
C ILE A 68 -13.71 -6.07 -4.04
N SER A 69 -12.88 -7.10 -3.90
CA SER A 69 -13.13 -8.16 -2.93
C SER A 69 -12.64 -7.82 -1.52
N HIS A 70 -11.56 -7.07 -1.36
CA HIS A 70 -10.90 -6.86 -0.06
C HIS A 70 -10.61 -5.40 0.30
N GLY A 71 -10.68 -4.49 -0.66
CA GLY A 71 -10.24 -3.11 -0.44
C GLY A 71 -10.98 -2.38 0.69
N ARG A 72 -12.26 -2.69 0.92
CA ARG A 72 -13.04 -2.03 1.96
C ARG A 72 -12.65 -2.45 3.37
N ARG A 73 -11.95 -3.56 3.50
CA ARG A 73 -11.51 -4.07 4.81
C ARG A 73 -10.19 -3.48 5.28
N ILE A 74 -9.57 -2.63 4.46
CA ILE A 74 -8.39 -1.89 4.87
C ILE A 74 -8.87 -0.60 5.51
N SER A 75 -8.47 -0.37 6.77
CA SER A 75 -8.98 0.77 7.56
C SER A 75 -8.43 2.10 7.10
N ARG A 76 -7.13 2.17 6.89
CA ARG A 76 -6.42 3.37 6.41
C ARG A 76 -5.19 2.96 5.64
N ILE A 77 -4.78 3.79 4.68
CA ILE A 77 -3.55 3.59 3.92
C ILE A 77 -2.69 4.85 4.05
N ALA A 78 -1.48 4.69 4.57
CA ALA A 78 -0.48 5.75 4.59
C ALA A 78 0.61 5.39 3.58
N ILE A 79 1.01 6.35 2.75
CA ILE A 79 2.07 6.18 1.77
C ILE A 79 3.22 7.09 2.15
N VAL A 80 4.41 6.52 2.36
CA VAL A 80 5.62 7.27 2.68
C VAL A 80 6.56 7.15 1.50
N ALA A 81 6.85 8.27 0.85
CA ALA A 81 7.67 8.29 -0.36
C ALA A 81 8.20 9.70 -0.63
N GLU A 82 9.16 9.80 -1.55
CA GLU A 82 9.65 11.09 -2.00
C GLU A 82 8.50 11.88 -2.66
N PRO A 83 8.49 13.23 -2.49
CA PRO A 83 7.38 14.05 -3.03
C PRO A 83 7.14 13.90 -4.53
N ARG A 84 8.17 13.56 -5.30
CA ARG A 84 7.99 13.38 -6.75
C ARG A 84 7.03 12.24 -7.10
N TRP A 85 6.79 11.32 -6.18
CA TRP A 85 5.90 10.19 -6.40
C TRP A 85 4.48 10.42 -5.89
N GLU A 86 4.23 11.56 -5.25
CA GLU A 86 2.95 11.78 -4.55
C GLU A 86 1.73 11.57 -5.45
N ALA A 87 1.68 12.24 -6.60
CA ALA A 87 0.51 12.17 -7.47
C ALA A 87 0.29 10.75 -8.00
N LEU A 88 1.37 10.08 -8.45
CA LEU A 88 1.26 8.73 -9.00
C LEU A 88 0.92 7.70 -7.93
N ALA A 89 1.53 7.83 -6.75
CA ALA A 89 1.27 6.89 -5.66
C ALA A 89 -0.16 7.01 -5.15
N LEU A 90 -0.68 8.23 -5.01
CA LEU A 90 -2.06 8.43 -4.59
C LEU A 90 -3.04 7.89 -5.64
N ALA A 91 -2.75 8.11 -6.92
CA ALA A 91 -3.59 7.57 -7.98
C ALA A 91 -3.56 6.04 -7.97
N PHE A 92 -2.39 5.44 -7.79
CA PHE A 92 -2.24 3.99 -7.72
C PHE A 92 -3.02 3.40 -6.53
N ALA A 93 -3.02 4.08 -5.39
CA ALA A 93 -3.74 3.63 -4.20
C ALA A 93 -5.25 3.91 -4.28
N GLY A 94 -5.71 4.62 -5.30
CA GLY A 94 -7.13 4.94 -5.47
C GLY A 94 -7.63 6.02 -4.54
N ALA A 95 -6.76 6.97 -4.18
CA ALA A 95 -7.16 8.09 -3.32
C ALA A 95 -8.30 8.89 -3.97
N GLY A 96 -9.32 9.21 -3.17
CA GLY A 96 -10.49 9.94 -3.66
C GLY A 96 -11.52 9.09 -4.38
N VAL A 97 -11.19 7.84 -4.71
CA VAL A 97 -12.10 6.91 -5.39
C VAL A 97 -12.59 5.82 -4.42
N ARG A 98 -11.70 5.30 -3.57
CA ARG A 98 -12.08 4.28 -2.59
C ARG A 98 -12.56 4.91 -1.29
N HIS A 99 -13.35 4.17 -0.52
CA HIS A 99 -13.83 4.62 0.79
C HIS A 99 -12.74 4.70 1.84
N THR A 100 -11.69 3.90 1.70
CA THR A 100 -10.57 3.88 2.64
C THR A 100 -9.79 5.20 2.58
N PRO A 101 -9.56 5.87 3.72
CA PRO A 101 -8.72 7.09 3.72
C PRO A 101 -7.30 6.76 3.30
N VAL A 102 -6.75 7.57 2.38
CA VAL A 102 -5.38 7.43 1.89
C VAL A 102 -4.67 8.77 2.12
N LYS A 103 -3.51 8.74 2.76
CA LYS A 103 -2.74 9.94 3.03
C LYS A 103 -1.27 9.76 2.67
N PHE A 104 -0.67 10.78 2.08
CA PHE A 104 0.72 10.78 1.67
C PHE A 104 1.59 11.49 2.70
N PHE A 105 2.79 10.96 2.95
CA PHE A 105 3.78 11.55 3.84
C PHE A 105 5.16 11.50 3.19
N PRO A 106 5.99 12.54 3.33
CA PRO A 106 7.38 12.46 2.87
C PRO A 106 8.21 11.54 3.77
N PRO A 107 9.40 11.09 3.33
CA PRO A 107 10.18 10.11 4.09
C PRO A 107 10.57 10.51 5.51
N ASN A 108 10.71 11.81 5.77
CA ASN A 108 11.06 12.28 7.11
C ASN A 108 9.87 12.38 8.06
N GLU A 109 8.67 11.95 7.61
CA GLU A 109 7.47 11.98 8.43
C GLU A 109 6.89 10.58 8.66
N LEU A 110 7.76 9.57 8.69
CA LEU A 110 7.33 8.20 8.92
C LEU A 110 6.58 8.03 10.25
N GLU A 111 7.03 8.70 11.30
CA GLU A 111 6.35 8.61 12.61
C GLU A 111 4.97 9.25 12.57
N GLN A 112 4.83 10.36 11.84
CA GLN A 112 3.53 11.00 11.66
C GLN A 112 2.58 10.08 10.90
N ALA A 113 3.10 9.34 9.90
CA ALA A 113 2.29 8.36 9.17
C ALA A 113 1.79 7.27 10.12
N ARG A 114 2.65 6.74 10.97
CA ARG A 114 2.25 5.72 11.96
C ARG A 114 1.23 6.26 12.95
N SER A 115 1.42 7.49 13.42
CA SER A 115 0.46 8.12 14.34
C SER A 115 -0.90 8.30 13.70
N TRP A 116 -0.93 8.71 12.44
CA TRP A 116 -2.18 8.87 11.71
C TRP A 116 -2.90 7.52 11.53
N LEU A 117 -2.16 6.45 11.26
CA LEU A 117 -2.76 5.13 11.11
C LEU A 117 -3.37 4.63 12.43
N ALA A 118 -2.84 5.07 13.56
CA ALA A 118 -3.30 4.64 14.87
C ALA A 118 -4.50 5.43 15.42
N GLU A 119 -4.89 6.50 14.72
CA GLU A 119 -6.02 7.33 15.18
C GLU A 119 -7.36 6.61 15.19
#